data_16449671b3d9b5ab0e389b53b8f60d2e
#
_entry.id   16449671b3d9b5ab0e389b53b8f60d2e
#
_cell.length_a   1.000
_cell.length_b   1.000
_cell.length_c   1.000
_cell.angle_alpha   90.00
_cell.angle_beta   90.00
_cell.angle_gamma   90.00
#
_symmetry.space_group_name_H-M   'P 1'
#
loop_
_entity.id
_entity.type
_entity.pdbx_description
1 polymer ?
#
loop_
_entity_poly.entity_id
_entity_poly.type
_entity_poly.pdbx_seq_one_letter_code
_entity_poly.pdbx_strand_id
1 'polypeptide(L)'
;LNYQDKRQVLLQWIMKMAQRYELAYLLGHDLQDICPFTVLGMFNRGISVQKRRAIATELAEFLGVGLKAPQDFAGIPTLNNQRSLFFKPNHGDSRQDIAQLWQFFAIALDYAHQATAENTQRFIAYYDQVSAQYAVGWNLSMGLFWLAPYHFMSLDSQSQAYIEQDLDLRIVKHGAKGRCHGHDYVQLKYALMHYFHSSYALAHNFPELALYAWQQTSGLKSLAQDHDQDLTDVTMALKELPVTPYGLQQLQQEGCFLALDELQTLQQRLLYKKNLILQGPSGTGKTWLAKRLAYSVVGHQSDDHIQSMQFHANTSYEDFIRGWRPLANSNGQHELQLVDGPFLQLVEKAQRFPNDRFVMVIEEINRGQTAHIFGEMLTLLEHSKRHSHHALRLTYAKLDEKIYLPDNLYLIATMNTADRSLTPLDFALRRRFAFAQLKPSFNLAWHTYVQQRGISESLLQHIAQTMQALNQQIAASVYLGQGLQLGHSYFTPHLQINDEKRWYVDIVESEIVPMLEAYYAEQPDEVEAWYMRFMDHV
;
A
#
# COMPACT_ATOMS: atom_id res chain seq x y z
N LEU A 1 27.28 1.44 10.06
CA LEU A 1 27.89 1.86 11.34
C LEU A 1 29.19 1.11 11.66
N ASN A 2 29.32 -0.16 11.34
CA ASN A 2 30.53 -0.99 11.64
C ASN A 2 31.85 -0.41 11.09
N TYR A 3 31.79 0.53 10.17
CA TYR A 3 32.95 1.18 9.57
C TYR A 3 33.21 2.61 10.09
N GLN A 4 32.42 3.09 11.06
CA GLN A 4 32.62 4.43 11.63
C GLN A 4 34.04 4.62 12.20
N ASP A 5 34.57 3.61 12.89
CA ASP A 5 35.90 3.59 13.46
C ASP A 5 36.94 2.97 12.51
N LYS A 6 36.55 2.45 11.35
CA LYS A 6 37.37 1.83 10.32
C LYS A 6 37.31 2.53 8.98
N ARG A 7 37.13 3.87 8.99
CA ARG A 7 36.91 4.68 7.79
C ARG A 7 38.00 4.53 6.74
N GLN A 8 39.26 4.32 7.17
CA GLN A 8 40.37 4.11 6.24
C GLN A 8 40.22 2.80 5.43
N VAL A 9 39.71 1.74 6.04
CA VAL A 9 39.45 0.48 5.33
C VAL A 9 38.35 0.68 4.27
N LEU A 10 37.30 1.40 4.64
CA LEU A 10 36.21 1.75 3.73
C LEU A 10 36.70 2.65 2.58
N LEU A 11 37.51 3.66 2.89
CA LEU A 11 38.07 4.57 1.89
C LEU A 11 38.95 3.82 0.89
N GLN A 12 39.86 2.96 1.37
CA GLN A 12 40.73 2.15 0.50
C GLN A 12 39.93 1.25 -0.44
N TRP A 13 38.86 0.64 0.05
CA TRP A 13 37.99 -0.19 -0.75
C TRP A 13 37.27 0.67 -1.82
N ILE A 14 36.72 1.82 -1.45
CA ILE A 14 36.04 2.75 -2.37
C ILE A 14 37.00 3.26 -3.43
N MET A 15 38.23 3.61 -3.08
CA MET A 15 39.21 4.11 -4.06
C MET A 15 39.58 3.01 -5.08
N LYS A 16 39.68 1.74 -4.67
CA LYS A 16 39.83 0.60 -5.59
C LYS A 16 38.65 0.45 -6.54
N MET A 17 37.45 0.57 -6.02
CA MET A 17 36.24 0.57 -6.81
C MET A 17 36.18 1.76 -7.80
N ALA A 18 36.51 2.96 -7.30
CA ALA A 18 36.56 4.17 -8.13
C ALA A 18 37.52 4.01 -9.32
N GLN A 19 38.68 3.36 -9.10
CA GLN A 19 39.62 3.04 -10.18
C GLN A 19 39.04 2.02 -11.16
N ARG A 20 38.43 0.91 -10.64
CA ARG A 20 37.87 -0.16 -11.48
C ARG A 20 36.73 0.32 -12.38
N TYR A 21 35.86 1.17 -11.86
CA TYR A 21 34.67 1.69 -12.56
C TYR A 21 34.85 3.09 -13.15
N GLU A 22 36.06 3.66 -13.04
CA GLU A 22 36.42 4.99 -13.59
C GLU A 22 35.55 6.12 -13.02
N LEU A 23 35.34 6.13 -11.72
CA LEU A 23 34.52 7.14 -11.04
C LEU A 23 35.32 8.45 -10.88
N ALA A 24 35.39 9.23 -11.95
CA ALA A 24 36.23 10.43 -12.05
C ALA A 24 36.01 11.45 -10.91
N TYR A 25 34.78 11.57 -10.41
CA TYR A 25 34.44 12.49 -9.32
C TYR A 25 35.06 12.12 -7.96
N LEU A 26 35.41 10.84 -7.75
CA LEU A 26 36.17 10.40 -6.58
C LEU A 26 37.67 10.45 -6.81
N LEU A 27 38.11 10.05 -8.00
CA LEU A 27 39.53 10.01 -8.37
C LEU A 27 40.18 11.39 -8.55
N GLY A 28 39.38 12.41 -8.83
CA GLY A 28 39.84 13.79 -8.97
C GLY A 28 40.18 14.50 -7.64
N HIS A 29 40.06 13.81 -6.51
CA HIS A 29 40.32 14.36 -5.17
C HIS A 29 41.24 13.46 -4.37
N ASP A 30 42.20 14.08 -3.63
CA ASP A 30 43.03 13.37 -2.65
C ASP A 30 42.22 13.21 -1.33
N LEU A 31 41.38 12.15 -1.30
CA LEU A 31 40.49 11.90 -0.17
C LEU A 31 41.25 11.24 0.98
N GLN A 32 41.32 11.91 2.12
CA GLN A 32 41.96 11.40 3.35
C GLN A 32 40.95 10.73 4.30
N ASP A 33 39.66 10.97 4.12
CA ASP A 33 38.55 10.40 4.90
C ASP A 33 37.27 10.34 4.04
N ILE A 34 36.22 9.65 4.52
CA ILE A 34 34.97 9.49 3.78
C ILE A 34 33.77 9.49 4.71
N CYS A 35 32.66 10.09 4.27
CA CYS A 35 31.39 10.07 5.00
C CYS A 35 30.43 9.00 4.42
N PRO A 36 29.47 8.50 5.22
CA PRO A 36 28.56 7.41 4.82
C PRO A 36 27.65 7.82 3.66
N PHE A 37 27.18 9.05 3.60
CA PHE A 37 26.34 9.54 2.52
C PHE A 37 27.07 9.62 1.17
N THR A 38 28.40 9.91 1.18
CA THR A 38 29.22 9.85 -0.04
C THR A 38 29.37 8.41 -0.55
N VAL A 39 29.42 7.42 0.35
CA VAL A 39 29.41 5.99 -0.03
C VAL A 39 28.12 5.64 -0.77
N LEU A 40 26.97 6.03 -0.23
CA LEU A 40 25.68 5.84 -0.87
C LEU A 40 25.53 6.67 -2.16
N GLY A 41 26.12 7.86 -2.20
CA GLY A 41 26.15 8.74 -3.36
C GLY A 41 26.98 8.25 -4.56
N MET A 42 27.62 7.09 -4.48
CA MET A 42 28.32 6.48 -5.61
C MET A 42 27.36 6.12 -6.77
N PHE A 43 26.09 5.91 -6.48
CA PHE A 43 25.05 5.60 -7.47
C PHE A 43 24.51 6.88 -8.14
N ASN A 44 25.38 7.67 -8.78
CA ASN A 44 25.03 8.95 -9.37
C ASN A 44 24.68 8.85 -10.88
N ARG A 45 24.30 9.97 -11.49
CA ARG A 45 23.89 10.05 -12.90
C ARG A 45 25.02 9.76 -13.91
N GLY A 46 26.27 9.86 -13.48
CA GLY A 46 27.44 9.70 -14.36
C GLY A 46 27.81 8.26 -14.66
N ILE A 47 27.07 7.26 -14.17
CA ILE A 47 27.37 5.84 -14.37
C ILE A 47 26.17 5.09 -14.95
N SER A 48 26.47 4.11 -15.83
CA SER A 48 25.45 3.27 -16.45
C SER A 48 24.77 2.34 -15.42
N VAL A 49 23.58 1.86 -15.75
CA VAL A 49 22.83 0.89 -14.91
C VAL A 49 23.66 -0.36 -14.63
N GLN A 50 24.41 -0.85 -15.62
CA GLN A 50 25.29 -2.01 -15.45
C GLN A 50 26.41 -1.75 -14.44
N LYS A 51 27.07 -0.57 -14.51
CA LYS A 51 28.07 -0.16 -13.51
C LYS A 51 27.44 -0.02 -12.12
N ARG A 52 26.22 0.53 -12.01
CA ARG A 52 25.49 0.62 -10.72
C ARG A 52 25.23 -0.77 -10.13
N ARG A 53 24.74 -1.72 -10.93
CA ARG A 53 24.52 -3.11 -10.49
C ARG A 53 25.80 -3.75 -9.96
N ALA A 54 26.90 -3.63 -10.70
CA ALA A 54 28.18 -4.18 -10.33
C ALA A 54 28.70 -3.56 -9.01
N ILE A 55 28.64 -2.23 -8.86
CA ILE A 55 29.02 -1.52 -7.64
C ILE A 55 28.16 -1.95 -6.46
N ALA A 56 26.83 -2.07 -6.65
CA ALA A 56 25.91 -2.50 -5.59
C ALA A 56 26.22 -3.93 -5.12
N THR A 57 26.53 -4.83 -6.05
CA THR A 57 26.89 -6.23 -5.74
C THR A 57 28.20 -6.28 -4.94
N GLU A 58 29.26 -5.62 -5.40
CA GLU A 58 30.55 -5.58 -4.70
C GLU A 58 30.45 -4.88 -3.33
N LEU A 59 29.61 -3.83 -3.22
CA LEU A 59 29.36 -3.17 -1.94
C LEU A 59 28.64 -4.09 -0.96
N ALA A 60 27.63 -4.84 -1.43
CA ALA A 60 26.91 -5.81 -0.62
C ALA A 60 27.85 -6.92 -0.10
N GLU A 61 28.70 -7.46 -0.97
CA GLU A 61 29.70 -8.44 -0.60
C GLU A 61 30.70 -7.88 0.44
N PHE A 62 31.23 -6.69 0.20
CA PHE A 62 32.17 -6.03 1.12
C PHE A 62 31.56 -5.77 2.50
N LEU A 63 30.27 -5.40 2.54
CA LEU A 63 29.55 -5.14 3.78
C LEU A 63 29.00 -6.41 4.44
N GLY A 64 29.13 -7.58 3.81
CA GLY A 64 28.61 -8.86 4.31
C GLY A 64 27.07 -8.94 4.26
N VAL A 65 26.43 -8.24 3.32
CA VAL A 65 24.97 -8.26 3.12
C VAL A 65 24.59 -9.52 2.35
N GLY A 66 23.82 -10.41 2.97
CA GLY A 66 23.39 -11.68 2.36
C GLY A 66 22.25 -11.57 1.32
N LEU A 67 21.73 -10.37 1.08
CA LEU A 67 20.69 -10.11 0.09
C LEU A 67 21.28 -9.78 -1.28
N LYS A 68 20.58 -10.17 -2.35
CA LYS A 68 20.99 -9.79 -3.72
C LYS A 68 20.91 -8.28 -3.90
N ALA A 69 21.91 -7.71 -4.59
CA ALA A 69 21.91 -6.31 -4.95
C ALA A 69 20.72 -5.96 -5.88
N PRO A 70 20.17 -4.73 -5.79
CA PRO A 70 19.10 -4.28 -6.66
C PRO A 70 19.48 -4.41 -8.14
N GLN A 71 18.57 -4.90 -8.95
CA GLN A 71 18.75 -5.02 -10.40
C GLN A 71 18.17 -3.83 -11.16
N ASP A 72 17.27 -3.06 -10.53
CA ASP A 72 16.66 -1.85 -11.07
C ASP A 72 16.90 -0.66 -10.14
N PHE A 73 17.02 0.53 -10.75
CA PHE A 73 17.26 1.81 -10.08
C PHE A 73 16.24 2.88 -10.52
N ALA A 74 15.11 2.48 -11.16
CA ALA A 74 14.05 3.39 -11.55
C ALA A 74 13.44 4.08 -10.31
N GLY A 75 13.20 5.38 -10.38
CA GLY A 75 12.67 6.16 -9.27
C GLY A 75 13.64 6.41 -8.11
N ILE A 76 14.84 5.81 -8.12
CA ILE A 76 15.85 6.10 -7.10
C ILE A 76 16.49 7.47 -7.41
N PRO A 77 16.43 8.43 -6.46
CA PRO A 77 17.04 9.73 -6.66
C PRO A 77 18.53 9.63 -6.93
N THR A 78 19.00 10.27 -8.00
CA THR A 78 20.41 10.23 -8.40
C THR A 78 21.02 11.64 -8.36
N LEU A 79 22.19 11.77 -7.75
CA LEU A 79 22.96 13.00 -7.73
C LEU A 79 23.72 13.19 -9.05
N ASN A 80 24.01 14.46 -9.38
CA ASN A 80 25.05 14.74 -10.39
C ASN A 80 26.45 14.55 -9.77
N ASN A 81 27.45 14.38 -10.60
CA ASN A 81 28.82 14.10 -10.17
C ASN A 81 29.40 15.18 -9.23
N GLN A 82 29.01 16.47 -9.41
CA GLN A 82 29.51 17.57 -8.59
C GLN A 82 28.90 17.61 -7.16
N ARG A 83 27.76 16.92 -6.95
CA ARG A 83 27.05 16.91 -5.66
C ARG A 83 27.08 15.54 -4.98
N SER A 84 27.88 14.60 -5.50
CA SER A 84 28.02 13.26 -4.93
C SER A 84 28.89 13.21 -3.68
N LEU A 85 29.74 14.23 -3.47
CA LEU A 85 30.49 14.41 -2.23
C LEU A 85 29.67 15.26 -1.25
N PHE A 86 29.47 14.76 -0.05
CA PHE A 86 28.74 15.45 1.03
C PHE A 86 29.67 16.31 1.91
N PHE A 87 30.92 16.37 1.58
CA PHE A 87 31.93 17.25 2.19
C PHE A 87 32.84 17.80 1.09
N LYS A 88 33.51 18.89 1.37
CA LYS A 88 34.48 19.47 0.41
C LYS A 88 35.91 19.15 0.87
N PRO A 89 36.63 18.32 0.10
CA PRO A 89 38.05 18.05 0.40
C PRO A 89 38.84 19.35 0.47
N ASN A 90 39.74 19.45 1.45
CA ASN A 90 40.62 20.61 1.63
C ASN A 90 39.93 21.95 1.86
N HIS A 91 38.70 22.00 2.35
CA HIS A 91 37.99 23.21 2.69
C HIS A 91 37.53 23.15 4.16
N GLY A 92 37.97 24.16 4.97
CA GLY A 92 37.61 24.20 6.38
C GLY A 92 38.11 23.00 7.17
N ASP A 93 37.34 22.60 8.21
CA ASP A 93 37.61 21.38 8.96
C ASP A 93 36.80 20.19 8.38
N SER A 94 37.23 19.71 7.21
CA SER A 94 36.56 18.57 6.53
C SER A 94 36.49 17.29 7.38
N ARG A 95 37.41 17.08 8.34
CA ARG A 95 37.39 15.96 9.28
C ARG A 95 36.23 16.08 10.27
N GLN A 96 35.99 17.30 10.76
CA GLN A 96 34.87 17.57 11.65
C GLN A 96 33.53 17.42 10.91
N ASP A 97 33.43 17.92 9.68
CA ASP A 97 32.25 17.76 8.83
C ASP A 97 31.92 16.28 8.61
N ILE A 98 32.91 15.46 8.27
CA ILE A 98 32.75 14.02 8.08
C ILE A 98 32.34 13.33 9.39
N ALA A 99 32.92 13.69 10.52
CA ALA A 99 32.57 13.11 11.83
C ALA A 99 31.10 13.42 12.19
N GLN A 100 30.64 14.64 11.96
CA GLN A 100 29.23 15.03 12.17
C GLN A 100 28.27 14.29 11.23
N LEU A 101 28.65 14.06 9.97
CA LEU A 101 27.85 13.26 9.02
C LEU A 101 27.75 11.78 9.45
N TRP A 102 28.80 11.19 10.02
CA TRP A 102 28.74 9.86 10.61
C TRP A 102 27.82 9.80 11.82
N GLN A 103 27.89 10.79 12.69
CA GLN A 103 27.03 10.90 13.87
C GLN A 103 25.57 11.09 13.45
N PHE A 104 25.30 11.97 12.48
CA PHE A 104 23.96 12.15 11.95
C PHE A 104 23.40 10.89 11.28
N PHE A 105 24.24 10.13 10.57
CA PHE A 105 23.86 8.86 9.97
C PHE A 105 23.36 7.85 11.03
N ALA A 106 24.05 7.75 12.18
CA ALA A 106 23.60 6.91 13.29
C ALA A 106 22.28 7.39 13.88
N ILE A 107 22.14 8.70 14.13
CA ILE A 107 20.91 9.29 14.66
C ILE A 107 19.73 9.11 13.70
N ALA A 108 19.96 9.21 12.39
CA ALA A 108 18.92 8.99 11.40
C ALA A 108 18.44 7.52 11.38
N LEU A 109 19.34 6.56 11.59
CA LEU A 109 18.95 5.15 11.77
C LEU A 109 18.13 4.93 13.05
N ASP A 110 18.55 5.51 14.19
CA ASP A 110 17.80 5.43 15.44
C ASP A 110 16.38 5.98 15.26
N TYR A 111 16.26 7.15 14.61
CA TYR A 111 14.97 7.76 14.31
C TYR A 111 14.12 6.93 13.33
N ALA A 112 14.74 6.28 12.34
CA ALA A 112 14.03 5.41 11.42
C ALA A 112 13.51 4.14 12.12
N HIS A 113 14.29 3.58 13.05
CA HIS A 113 13.88 2.42 13.83
C HIS A 113 12.75 2.75 14.82
N GLN A 114 12.86 3.89 15.50
CA GLN A 114 11.88 4.28 16.52
C GLN A 114 11.80 5.82 16.63
N ALA A 115 10.74 6.39 16.07
CA ALA A 115 10.49 7.83 16.06
C ALA A 115 9.90 8.31 17.42
N THR A 116 10.64 8.09 18.52
CA THR A 116 10.30 8.67 19.83
C THR A 116 10.45 10.19 19.81
N ALA A 117 9.87 10.90 20.78
CA ALA A 117 10.05 12.35 20.92
C ALA A 117 11.53 12.71 21.05
N GLU A 118 12.31 11.95 21.81
CA GLU A 118 13.75 12.15 22.00
C GLU A 118 14.52 11.96 20.69
N ASN A 119 14.31 10.83 19.98
CA ASN A 119 14.98 10.56 18.69
C ASN A 119 14.58 11.60 17.64
N THR A 120 13.34 12.08 17.66
CA THR A 120 12.86 13.13 16.75
C THR A 120 13.59 14.45 17.01
N GLN A 121 13.72 14.87 18.28
CA GLN A 121 14.43 16.08 18.63
C GLN A 121 15.93 15.99 18.27
N ARG A 122 16.57 14.86 18.56
CA ARG A 122 17.98 14.62 18.16
C ARG A 122 18.15 14.67 16.64
N PHE A 123 17.24 14.03 15.89
CA PHE A 123 17.26 14.07 14.42
C PHE A 123 17.15 15.50 13.91
N ILE A 124 16.20 16.30 14.38
CA ILE A 124 16.00 17.69 13.98
C ILE A 124 17.26 18.53 14.25
N ALA A 125 17.81 18.45 15.47
CA ALA A 125 18.98 19.23 15.84
C ALA A 125 20.21 18.92 14.98
N TYR A 126 20.48 17.63 14.73
CA TYR A 126 21.61 17.23 13.90
C TYR A 126 21.38 17.43 12.41
N TYR A 127 20.14 17.32 11.93
CA TYR A 127 19.77 17.67 10.56
C TYR A 127 20.13 19.15 10.27
N ASP A 128 19.76 20.06 11.15
CA ASP A 128 20.06 21.49 11.01
C ASP A 128 21.56 21.75 11.07
N GLN A 129 22.28 21.09 11.97
CA GLN A 129 23.71 21.19 12.10
C GLN A 129 24.45 20.79 10.82
N VAL A 130 24.13 19.58 10.25
CA VAL A 130 24.81 19.11 9.04
C VAL A 130 24.34 19.85 7.78
N SER A 131 23.10 20.35 7.74
CA SER A 131 22.58 21.15 6.64
C SER A 131 23.32 22.48 6.44
N ALA A 132 23.96 23.00 7.49
CA ALA A 132 24.77 24.19 7.44
C ALA A 132 26.13 23.96 6.75
N GLN A 133 26.63 22.74 6.68
CA GLN A 133 27.93 22.37 6.06
C GLN A 133 27.97 22.76 4.58
N TYR A 134 29.13 23.16 4.09
CA TYR A 134 29.31 23.73 2.75
C TYR A 134 28.79 22.86 1.62
N ALA A 135 29.12 21.58 1.61
CA ALA A 135 28.77 20.64 0.53
C ALA A 135 27.39 19.96 0.73
N VAL A 136 26.76 20.17 1.88
CA VAL A 136 25.44 19.61 2.19
C VAL A 136 24.35 20.54 1.69
N GLY A 137 23.36 19.95 1.04
CA GLY A 137 22.25 20.64 0.42
C GLY A 137 21.02 19.77 0.35
N TRP A 138 20.23 19.90 -0.72
CA TRP A 138 19.13 18.98 -1.01
C TRP A 138 19.59 17.52 -1.17
N ASN A 139 20.89 17.31 -1.46
CA ASN A 139 21.51 15.99 -1.46
C ASN A 139 21.38 15.26 -0.12
N LEU A 140 21.26 15.97 1.02
CA LEU A 140 21.05 15.34 2.32
C LEU A 140 19.76 14.51 2.37
N SER A 141 18.64 15.03 1.85
CA SER A 141 17.38 14.30 1.79
C SER A 141 17.48 13.06 0.89
N MET A 142 18.25 13.15 -0.20
CA MET A 142 18.53 11.99 -1.06
C MET A 142 19.40 10.97 -0.33
N GLY A 143 20.39 11.39 0.43
CA GLY A 143 21.20 10.52 1.29
C GLY A 143 20.37 9.80 2.35
N LEU A 144 19.44 10.48 2.98
CA LEU A 144 18.49 9.89 3.92
C LEU A 144 17.56 8.88 3.25
N PHE A 145 17.05 9.18 2.05
CA PHE A 145 16.28 8.24 1.28
C PHE A 145 17.06 6.96 0.96
N TRP A 146 18.33 7.05 0.55
CA TRP A 146 19.15 5.86 0.32
C TRP A 146 19.44 5.07 1.61
N LEU A 147 19.51 5.76 2.75
CA LEU A 147 19.72 5.13 4.05
C LEU A 147 18.54 4.27 4.48
N ALA A 148 17.32 4.81 4.38
CA ALA A 148 16.09 4.13 4.77
C ALA A 148 14.90 4.64 3.93
N PRO A 149 14.69 4.11 2.70
CA PRO A 149 13.76 4.67 1.73
C PRO A 149 12.30 4.65 2.17
N TYR A 150 11.90 3.72 3.02
CA TYR A 150 10.53 3.67 3.57
C TYR A 150 10.30 4.63 4.76
N HIS A 151 11.37 5.25 5.28
CA HIS A 151 11.31 6.15 6.43
C HIS A 151 11.61 7.61 6.08
N PHE A 152 12.31 7.88 4.98
CA PHE A 152 12.72 9.21 4.58
C PHE A 152 12.32 9.51 3.13
N MET A 153 11.86 10.74 2.91
CA MET A 153 11.57 11.24 1.56
C MET A 153 12.81 11.82 0.91
N SER A 154 12.90 11.70 -0.41
CA SER A 154 13.82 12.49 -1.23
C SER A 154 13.20 13.84 -1.55
N LEU A 155 14.00 14.90 -1.49
CA LEU A 155 13.64 16.25 -1.96
C LEU A 155 14.56 16.66 -3.12
N ASP A 156 14.73 15.77 -4.10
CA ASP A 156 15.28 16.11 -5.41
C ASP A 156 14.30 17.00 -6.20
N SER A 157 14.75 17.56 -7.32
CA SER A 157 13.94 18.52 -8.09
C SER A 157 12.62 17.94 -8.63
N GLN A 158 12.57 16.65 -8.91
CA GLN A 158 11.37 15.98 -9.41
C GLN A 158 10.39 15.75 -8.27
N SER A 159 10.87 15.22 -7.15
CA SER A 159 10.06 15.02 -5.95
C SER A 159 9.53 16.34 -5.40
N GLN A 160 10.34 17.42 -5.38
CA GLN A 160 9.86 18.73 -4.96
C GLN A 160 8.76 19.26 -5.88
N ALA A 161 8.92 19.14 -7.21
CA ALA A 161 7.89 19.57 -8.16
C ALA A 161 6.58 18.81 -7.95
N TYR A 162 6.65 17.50 -7.82
CA TYR A 162 5.48 16.65 -7.57
C TYR A 162 4.79 17.00 -6.24
N ILE A 163 5.54 17.18 -5.15
CA ILE A 163 5.01 17.55 -3.84
C ILE A 163 4.34 18.92 -3.87
N GLU A 164 4.97 19.93 -4.51
CA GLU A 164 4.46 21.30 -4.52
C GLU A 164 3.34 21.51 -5.56
N GLN A 165 3.39 20.84 -6.73
CA GLN A 165 2.48 21.08 -7.85
C GLN A 165 1.32 20.10 -7.93
N ASP A 166 1.58 18.81 -7.65
CA ASP A 166 0.57 17.75 -7.79
C ASP A 166 -0.12 17.42 -6.45
N LEU A 167 0.61 17.53 -5.33
CA LEU A 167 0.04 17.26 -4.01
C LEU A 167 -0.39 18.54 -3.26
N ASP A 168 -0.07 19.73 -3.79
CA ASP A 168 -0.33 21.03 -3.15
C ASP A 168 0.21 21.13 -1.72
N LEU A 169 1.34 20.45 -1.46
CA LEU A 169 2.02 20.46 -0.17
C LEU A 169 3.22 21.42 -0.24
N ARG A 170 3.16 22.47 0.55
CA ARG A 170 4.22 23.50 0.56
C ARG A 170 5.50 22.98 1.22
N ILE A 171 6.62 23.07 0.50
CA ILE A 171 7.95 22.82 1.04
C ILE A 171 8.49 24.12 1.66
N VAL A 172 8.60 24.15 2.99
CA VAL A 172 9.13 25.31 3.71
C VAL A 172 10.65 25.41 3.50
N LYS A 173 11.13 26.55 2.96
CA LYS A 173 12.52 26.75 2.53
C LYS A 173 13.23 27.85 3.35
N HIS A 174 12.98 27.88 4.67
CA HIS A 174 13.53 28.90 5.57
C HIS A 174 14.82 28.47 6.28
N GLY A 175 15.27 27.24 6.06
CA GLY A 175 16.51 26.72 6.64
C GLY A 175 17.79 27.20 5.96
N ALA A 176 18.92 26.63 6.36
CA ALA A 176 20.23 26.97 5.81
C ALA A 176 20.22 26.90 4.27
N LYS A 177 20.75 27.92 3.63
CA LYS A 177 20.87 28.06 2.16
C LYS A 177 19.52 27.91 1.42
N GLY A 178 18.41 28.36 2.02
CA GLY A 178 17.08 28.32 1.42
C GLY A 178 16.50 26.91 1.29
N ARG A 179 16.70 26.05 2.29
CA ARG A 179 16.18 24.68 2.34
C ARG A 179 15.32 24.46 3.56
N CYS A 180 14.78 23.24 3.75
CA CYS A 180 14.03 22.90 4.95
C CYS A 180 14.93 22.92 6.19
N HIS A 181 14.40 23.41 7.30
CA HIS A 181 14.87 23.04 8.64
C HIS A 181 14.51 21.57 8.93
N GLY A 182 15.20 20.95 9.87
CA GLY A 182 14.89 19.58 10.31
C GLY A 182 13.46 19.44 10.81
N HIS A 183 12.93 20.46 11.49
CA HIS A 183 11.53 20.50 11.91
C HIS A 183 10.58 20.48 10.71
N ASP A 184 10.80 21.32 9.72
CA ASP A 184 9.94 21.42 8.52
C ASP A 184 10.02 20.12 7.68
N TYR A 185 11.21 19.50 7.60
CA TYR A 185 11.39 18.20 6.96
C TYR A 185 10.56 17.10 7.64
N VAL A 186 10.56 17.07 8.97
CA VAL A 186 9.76 16.12 9.76
C VAL A 186 8.26 16.38 9.61
N GLN A 187 7.83 17.65 9.62
CA GLN A 187 6.43 18.01 9.40
C GLN A 187 5.94 17.60 7.99
N LEU A 188 6.74 17.89 6.96
CA LEU A 188 6.44 17.46 5.60
C LEU A 188 6.37 15.93 5.48
N LYS A 189 7.29 15.21 6.16
CA LYS A 189 7.25 13.75 6.24
C LYS A 189 5.90 13.26 6.79
N TYR A 190 5.41 13.83 7.88
CA TYR A 190 4.12 13.44 8.46
C TYR A 190 2.94 13.81 7.55
N ALA A 191 2.99 14.97 6.89
CA ALA A 191 1.97 15.35 5.92
C ALA A 191 1.90 14.34 4.75
N LEU A 192 3.05 13.91 4.22
CA LEU A 192 3.12 12.88 3.18
C LEU A 192 2.66 11.50 3.70
N MET A 193 3.03 11.12 4.92
CA MET A 193 2.51 9.88 5.52
C MET A 193 0.99 9.92 5.67
N HIS A 194 0.42 11.06 6.05
CA HIS A 194 -1.04 11.24 6.07
C HIS A 194 -1.63 11.14 4.66
N TYR A 195 -0.99 11.77 3.66
CA TYR A 195 -1.37 11.62 2.25
C TYR A 195 -1.36 10.15 1.82
N PHE A 196 -0.33 9.37 2.15
CA PHE A 196 -0.24 7.94 1.80
C PHE A 196 -1.39 7.08 2.32
N HIS A 197 -2.06 7.50 3.38
CA HIS A 197 -3.24 6.84 3.93
C HIS A 197 -4.56 7.40 3.38
N SER A 198 -4.52 8.44 2.56
CA SER A 198 -5.72 9.02 1.97
C SER A 198 -6.24 8.15 0.82
N SER A 199 -7.54 8.19 0.59
CA SER A 199 -8.19 7.43 -0.48
C SER A 199 -7.83 7.92 -1.91
N TYR A 200 -7.19 9.07 -2.01
CA TYR A 200 -6.73 9.69 -3.28
C TYR A 200 -5.21 9.63 -3.46
N ALA A 201 -4.49 8.94 -2.58
CA ALA A 201 -3.05 8.80 -2.70
C ALA A 201 -2.68 7.96 -3.93
N LEU A 202 -1.85 8.51 -4.80
CA LEU A 202 -1.26 7.81 -5.93
C LEU A 202 0.01 7.06 -5.53
N ALA A 203 0.64 7.47 -4.43
CA ALA A 203 1.78 6.81 -3.80
C ALA A 203 1.44 6.49 -2.35
N HIS A 204 1.84 5.33 -1.86
CA HIS A 204 1.55 4.84 -0.50
C HIS A 204 2.78 4.78 0.39
N ASN A 205 3.93 5.17 -0.14
CA ASN A 205 5.22 5.24 0.56
C ASN A 205 6.18 6.17 -0.18
N PHE A 206 7.31 6.49 0.43
CA PHE A 206 8.30 7.39 -0.17
C PHE A 206 8.97 6.84 -1.43
N PRO A 207 9.30 5.54 -1.54
CA PRO A 207 9.76 4.94 -2.80
C PRO A 207 8.78 5.11 -3.96
N GLU A 208 7.50 4.87 -3.76
CA GLU A 208 6.47 5.09 -4.76
C GLU A 208 6.35 6.56 -5.14
N LEU A 209 6.36 7.46 -4.16
CA LEU A 209 6.33 8.91 -4.42
C LEU A 209 7.51 9.34 -5.29
N ALA A 210 8.74 8.85 -5.02
CA ALA A 210 9.91 9.14 -5.81
C ALA A 210 9.80 8.59 -7.24
N LEU A 211 9.24 7.39 -7.40
CA LEU A 211 8.99 6.77 -8.70
C LEU A 211 7.94 7.54 -9.50
N TYR A 212 6.82 7.92 -8.90
CA TYR A 212 5.79 8.76 -9.54
C TYR A 212 6.34 10.10 -9.99
N ALA A 213 7.06 10.81 -9.14
CA ALA A 213 7.69 12.08 -9.46
C ALA A 213 8.68 11.95 -10.64
N TRP A 214 9.40 10.84 -10.72
CA TRP A 214 10.31 10.54 -11.82
C TRP A 214 9.56 10.24 -13.13
N GLN A 215 8.48 9.47 -13.09
CA GLN A 215 7.65 9.11 -14.24
C GLN A 215 6.97 10.32 -14.87
N GLN A 216 6.39 11.22 -14.08
CA GLN A 216 5.73 12.43 -14.55
C GLN A 216 6.68 13.34 -15.33
N THR A 217 7.91 13.52 -14.84
CA THR A 217 8.92 14.36 -15.51
C THR A 217 9.58 13.70 -16.71
N SER A 218 9.64 12.37 -16.76
CA SER A 218 10.17 11.62 -17.92
C SER A 218 9.18 11.63 -19.09
N GLY A 219 7.87 11.57 -18.82
CA GLY A 219 6.82 11.68 -19.83
C GLY A 219 6.80 13.04 -20.55
N LEU A 220 7.16 14.14 -19.86
CA LEU A 220 7.27 15.49 -20.48
C LEU A 220 8.55 15.67 -21.30
N LYS A 221 9.59 14.90 -21.06
CA LYS A 221 10.87 14.96 -21.81
C LYS A 221 10.91 14.10 -23.06
N SER A 222 10.04 13.11 -23.20
CA SER A 222 9.94 12.29 -24.42
C SER A 222 9.34 13.04 -25.61
N LEU A 223 8.80 14.27 -25.39
CA LEU A 223 8.41 15.18 -26.48
C LEU A 223 9.54 16.09 -26.98
N ALA A 224 10.73 16.00 -26.38
CA ALA A 224 11.90 16.78 -26.77
C ALA A 224 13.17 15.90 -26.74
N GLN A 225 13.48 15.32 -27.89
CA GLN A 225 14.78 14.78 -28.36
C GLN A 225 15.38 13.52 -27.67
N ASP A 226 15.44 12.49 -28.49
CA ASP A 226 16.48 11.45 -28.63
C ASP A 226 17.12 10.84 -27.40
N HIS A 227 16.56 9.71 -26.96
CA HIS A 227 17.33 8.51 -26.56
C HIS A 227 16.36 7.31 -26.46
N ASP A 228 16.09 6.71 -27.61
CA ASP A 228 15.07 5.67 -27.83
C ASP A 228 15.53 4.23 -27.45
N GLN A 229 16.68 4.06 -26.81
CA GLN A 229 17.19 2.73 -26.44
C GLN A 229 17.04 2.33 -24.96
N ASP A 230 16.91 3.30 -24.03
CA ASP A 230 16.84 3.00 -22.59
C ASP A 230 15.41 2.70 -22.09
N LEU A 231 14.37 3.12 -22.83
CA LEU A 231 12.96 2.95 -22.40
C LEU A 231 12.40 1.57 -22.71
N THR A 232 12.87 0.91 -23.77
CA THR A 232 12.48 -0.46 -24.12
C THR A 232 13.05 -1.48 -23.14
N ASP A 233 14.25 -1.27 -22.64
CA ASP A 233 14.89 -2.15 -21.64
C ASP A 233 14.27 -1.98 -20.24
N VAL A 234 13.85 -0.77 -19.87
CA VAL A 234 13.18 -0.51 -18.57
C VAL A 234 11.77 -1.12 -18.55
N THR A 235 11.04 -1.07 -19.66
CA THR A 235 9.71 -1.70 -19.77
C THR A 235 9.81 -3.23 -19.80
N MET A 236 10.91 -3.78 -20.32
CA MET A 236 11.20 -5.21 -20.27
C MET A 236 11.70 -5.64 -18.88
N ALA A 237 12.54 -4.83 -18.22
CA ALA A 237 13.07 -5.13 -16.89
C ALA A 237 11.99 -5.03 -15.78
N LEU A 238 10.98 -4.16 -15.93
CA LEU A 238 9.81 -4.13 -15.04
C LEU A 238 8.92 -5.37 -15.19
N LYS A 239 9.01 -6.08 -16.31
CA LYS A 239 8.36 -7.40 -16.52
C LYS A 239 9.11 -8.55 -15.85
N GLU A 240 10.37 -8.36 -15.43
CA GLU A 240 11.25 -9.43 -14.92
C GLU A 240 11.60 -9.32 -13.43
N LEU A 241 11.03 -8.39 -12.67
CA LEU A 241 11.04 -8.57 -11.22
C LEU A 241 10.29 -9.88 -10.95
N PRO A 242 10.85 -10.81 -10.15
CA PRO A 242 10.13 -12.01 -9.78
C PRO A 242 8.93 -11.58 -8.94
N VAL A 243 7.84 -11.33 -9.64
CA VAL A 243 6.53 -11.14 -9.03
C VAL A 243 6.26 -12.44 -8.30
N THR A 244 6.25 -12.40 -6.97
CA THR A 244 5.91 -13.60 -6.20
C THR A 244 4.51 -14.01 -6.63
N PRO A 245 4.37 -15.15 -7.34
CA PRO A 245 3.06 -15.55 -7.84
C PRO A 245 2.10 -15.69 -6.67
N TYR A 246 0.93 -15.06 -6.77
CA TYR A 246 -0.11 -15.18 -5.76
C TYR A 246 -1.27 -16.00 -6.32
N GLY A 247 -1.39 -17.22 -5.81
CA GLY A 247 -2.45 -18.16 -6.21
C GLY A 247 -3.37 -18.50 -5.04
N LEU A 248 -4.36 -19.35 -5.30
CA LEU A 248 -5.31 -19.80 -4.28
C LEU A 248 -4.64 -20.58 -3.14
N GLN A 249 -3.50 -21.21 -3.40
CA GLN A 249 -2.73 -21.90 -2.35
C GLN A 249 -2.11 -20.92 -1.35
N GLN A 250 -1.54 -19.80 -1.82
CA GLN A 250 -1.04 -18.75 -0.95
C GLN A 250 -2.17 -18.13 -0.12
N LEU A 251 -3.32 -17.88 -0.75
CA LEU A 251 -4.52 -17.39 -0.07
C LEU A 251 -4.94 -18.33 1.07
N GLN A 252 -4.92 -19.64 0.85
CA GLN A 252 -5.23 -20.63 1.88
C GLN A 252 -4.17 -20.64 3.01
N GLN A 253 -2.89 -20.56 2.67
CA GLN A 253 -1.78 -20.50 3.64
C GLN A 253 -1.81 -19.25 4.52
N GLU A 254 -2.32 -18.13 4.02
CA GLU A 254 -2.50 -16.89 4.79
C GLU A 254 -3.63 -16.97 5.83
N GLY A 255 -4.39 -18.05 5.87
CA GLY A 255 -5.45 -18.29 6.87
C GLY A 255 -6.87 -18.22 6.30
N CYS A 256 -7.07 -18.65 5.07
CA CYS A 256 -8.41 -18.87 4.55
C CYS A 256 -8.95 -20.23 5.01
N PHE A 257 -10.13 -20.23 5.60
CA PHE A 257 -10.75 -21.45 6.13
C PHE A 257 -11.69 -22.16 5.13
N LEU A 258 -11.78 -21.64 3.90
CA LEU A 258 -12.46 -22.32 2.80
C LEU A 258 -11.56 -23.40 2.20
N ALA A 259 -12.16 -24.49 1.75
CA ALA A 259 -11.45 -25.54 1.04
C ALA A 259 -10.96 -25.03 -0.33
N LEU A 260 -9.89 -25.64 -0.87
CA LEU A 260 -9.27 -25.19 -2.12
C LEU A 260 -10.23 -25.30 -3.32
N ASP A 261 -11.08 -26.32 -3.35
CA ASP A 261 -12.12 -26.53 -4.37
C ASP A 261 -13.23 -25.46 -4.31
N GLU A 262 -13.60 -25.02 -3.10
CA GLU A 262 -14.51 -23.89 -2.91
C GLU A 262 -13.87 -22.58 -3.45
N LEU A 263 -12.62 -22.33 -3.13
CA LEU A 263 -11.87 -21.16 -3.63
C LEU A 263 -11.73 -21.20 -5.17
N GLN A 264 -11.46 -22.36 -5.75
CA GLN A 264 -11.41 -22.56 -7.20
C GLN A 264 -12.78 -22.26 -7.83
N THR A 265 -13.84 -22.72 -7.21
CA THR A 265 -15.22 -22.46 -7.67
C THR A 265 -15.53 -20.96 -7.64
N LEU A 266 -15.14 -20.24 -6.57
CA LEU A 266 -15.32 -18.80 -6.47
C LEU A 266 -14.55 -18.05 -7.56
N GLN A 267 -13.28 -18.40 -7.76
CA GLN A 267 -12.44 -17.79 -8.77
C GLN A 267 -13.00 -18.05 -10.18
N GLN A 268 -13.44 -19.26 -10.50
CA GLN A 268 -14.05 -19.60 -11.78
C GLN A 268 -15.34 -18.80 -12.03
N ARG A 269 -16.21 -18.65 -11.02
CA ARG A 269 -17.41 -17.81 -11.11
C ARG A 269 -17.07 -16.37 -11.41
N LEU A 270 -16.05 -15.84 -10.74
CA LEU A 270 -15.57 -14.47 -10.98
C LEU A 270 -14.99 -14.32 -12.39
N LEU A 271 -14.13 -15.23 -12.83
CA LEU A 271 -13.53 -15.18 -14.16
C LEU A 271 -14.58 -15.28 -15.27
N TYR A 272 -15.61 -16.09 -15.11
CA TYR A 272 -16.69 -16.23 -16.08
C TYR A 272 -17.64 -15.03 -16.08
N LYS A 273 -18.15 -14.64 -14.88
CA LYS A 273 -19.18 -13.60 -14.75
C LYS A 273 -18.61 -12.19 -14.75
N LYS A 274 -17.29 -12.05 -14.52
CA LYS A 274 -16.53 -10.82 -14.32
C LYS A 274 -16.86 -10.06 -13.04
N ASN A 275 -17.97 -10.35 -12.40
CA ASN A 275 -18.44 -9.66 -11.20
C ASN A 275 -18.91 -10.71 -10.16
N LEU A 276 -18.46 -10.55 -8.91
CA LEU A 276 -18.77 -11.44 -7.79
C LEU A 276 -19.19 -10.64 -6.56
N ILE A 277 -20.23 -11.07 -5.87
CA ILE A 277 -20.60 -10.57 -4.54
C ILE A 277 -20.35 -11.66 -3.51
N LEU A 278 -19.49 -11.36 -2.52
CA LEU A 278 -19.31 -12.15 -1.32
C LEU A 278 -20.30 -11.65 -0.27
N GLN A 279 -21.32 -12.46 0.02
CA GLN A 279 -22.34 -12.10 1.01
C GLN A 279 -22.26 -13.01 2.23
N GLY A 280 -22.67 -12.52 3.39
CA GLY A 280 -22.71 -13.31 4.62
C GLY A 280 -22.80 -12.47 5.87
N PRO A 281 -22.97 -13.09 7.03
CA PRO A 281 -23.06 -12.40 8.31
C PRO A 281 -21.72 -11.75 8.70
N SER A 282 -21.76 -10.92 9.75
CA SER A 282 -20.57 -10.24 10.28
C SER A 282 -19.52 -11.26 10.75
N GLY A 283 -18.25 -10.94 10.59
CA GLY A 283 -17.16 -11.79 11.06
C GLY A 283 -16.88 -13.06 10.23
N THR A 284 -17.39 -13.16 8.99
CA THR A 284 -17.10 -14.30 8.10
C THR A 284 -15.93 -14.09 7.14
N GLY A 285 -15.15 -13.01 7.31
CA GLY A 285 -13.95 -12.73 6.53
C GLY A 285 -14.19 -12.21 5.11
N LYS A 286 -15.36 -11.64 4.78
CA LYS A 286 -15.73 -11.15 3.44
C LYS A 286 -14.69 -10.20 2.85
N THR A 287 -14.38 -9.11 3.55
CA THR A 287 -13.42 -8.09 3.10
C THR A 287 -12.01 -8.66 2.95
N TRP A 288 -11.60 -9.48 3.93
CA TRP A 288 -10.31 -10.16 3.90
C TRP A 288 -10.17 -11.07 2.66
N LEU A 289 -11.20 -11.86 2.37
CA LEU A 289 -11.24 -12.77 1.21
C LEU A 289 -11.31 -11.99 -0.11
N ALA A 290 -12.10 -10.91 -0.18
CA ALA A 290 -12.25 -10.10 -1.39
C ALA A 290 -10.91 -9.58 -1.90
N LYS A 291 -10.09 -9.00 -1.02
CA LYS A 291 -8.76 -8.47 -1.38
C LYS A 291 -7.82 -9.59 -1.85
N ARG A 292 -7.81 -10.74 -1.15
CA ARG A 292 -6.93 -11.86 -1.49
C ARG A 292 -7.35 -12.61 -2.74
N LEU A 293 -8.65 -12.73 -2.97
CA LEU A 293 -9.19 -13.26 -4.21
C LEU A 293 -8.83 -12.34 -5.39
N ALA A 294 -8.83 -11.02 -5.19
CA ALA A 294 -8.37 -10.07 -6.18
C ALA A 294 -6.88 -10.31 -6.53
N TYR A 295 -5.99 -10.48 -5.54
CA TYR A 295 -4.59 -10.85 -5.78
C TYR A 295 -4.46 -12.14 -6.59
N SER A 296 -5.29 -13.17 -6.28
CA SER A 296 -5.25 -14.45 -7.02
C SER A 296 -5.72 -14.32 -8.46
N VAL A 297 -6.59 -13.35 -8.78
CA VAL A 297 -7.03 -13.05 -10.14
C VAL A 297 -5.97 -12.28 -10.91
N VAL A 298 -5.34 -11.31 -10.29
CA VAL A 298 -4.21 -10.55 -10.85
C VAL A 298 -2.99 -11.46 -11.03
N GLY A 299 -2.78 -12.42 -10.13
CA GLY A 299 -1.66 -13.36 -10.13
C GLY A 299 -0.51 -12.93 -9.22
N HIS A 300 -0.59 -11.77 -8.60
CA HIS A 300 0.40 -11.22 -7.67
C HIS A 300 -0.23 -10.18 -6.74
N GLN A 301 0.48 -9.83 -5.68
CA GLN A 301 0.08 -8.72 -4.80
C GLN A 301 0.51 -7.40 -5.46
N SER A 302 -0.46 -6.61 -5.89
CA SER A 302 -0.22 -5.31 -6.53
C SER A 302 -1.38 -4.37 -6.25
N ASP A 303 -1.07 -3.25 -5.64
CA ASP A 303 -2.05 -2.18 -5.42
C ASP A 303 -2.34 -1.39 -6.71
N ASP A 304 -1.46 -1.43 -7.72
CA ASP A 304 -1.68 -0.79 -9.02
C ASP A 304 -2.78 -1.46 -9.85
N HIS A 305 -3.03 -2.75 -9.64
CA HIS A 305 -4.02 -3.55 -10.36
C HIS A 305 -5.34 -3.70 -9.59
N ILE A 306 -5.38 -3.23 -8.34
CA ILE A 306 -6.54 -3.38 -7.47
C ILE A 306 -6.90 -2.02 -6.87
N GLN A 307 -8.12 -1.57 -7.16
CA GLN A 307 -8.71 -0.38 -6.57
C GLN A 307 -9.77 -0.80 -5.55
N SER A 308 -9.80 -0.19 -4.37
CA SER A 308 -10.82 -0.48 -3.36
C SER A 308 -11.62 0.77 -3.02
N MET A 309 -12.91 0.60 -2.81
CA MET A 309 -13.82 1.66 -2.33
C MET A 309 -14.91 1.05 -1.47
N GLN A 310 -15.23 1.70 -0.36
CA GLN A 310 -16.39 1.36 0.47
C GLN A 310 -17.59 2.21 0.09
N PHE A 311 -18.74 1.58 -0.14
CA PHE A 311 -20.00 2.29 -0.35
C PHE A 311 -20.65 2.68 0.98
N HIS A 312 -21.26 3.82 1.02
CA HIS A 312 -22.07 4.34 2.13
C HIS A 312 -23.28 5.10 1.59
N ALA A 313 -24.21 5.48 2.45
CA ALA A 313 -25.47 6.09 2.04
C ALA A 313 -25.32 7.35 1.18
N ASN A 314 -24.23 8.10 1.35
CA ASN A 314 -23.96 9.33 0.59
C ASN A 314 -23.04 9.11 -0.62
N THR A 315 -22.63 7.88 -0.93
CA THR A 315 -21.83 7.61 -2.14
C THR A 315 -22.66 7.91 -3.38
N SER A 316 -22.11 8.71 -4.28
CA SER A 316 -22.78 9.18 -5.49
C SER A 316 -22.09 8.66 -6.76
N TYR A 317 -22.73 8.90 -7.91
CA TYR A 317 -22.16 8.69 -9.24
C TYR A 317 -20.87 9.50 -9.42
N GLU A 318 -20.88 10.74 -8.92
CA GLU A 318 -19.77 11.68 -9.00
C GLU A 318 -18.55 11.19 -8.20
N ASP A 319 -18.77 10.45 -7.12
CA ASP A 319 -17.68 9.91 -6.31
C ASP A 319 -17.05 8.66 -6.92
N PHE A 320 -17.85 7.86 -7.62
CA PHE A 320 -17.42 6.56 -8.12
C PHE A 320 -17.05 6.56 -9.61
N ILE A 321 -17.85 7.24 -10.43
CA ILE A 321 -17.68 7.26 -11.89
C ILE A 321 -16.99 8.54 -12.33
N ARG A 322 -17.67 9.69 -12.26
CA ARG A 322 -17.15 10.99 -12.73
C ARG A 322 -17.99 12.13 -12.21
N GLY A 323 -17.37 13.21 -11.78
CA GLY A 323 -18.08 14.38 -11.32
C GLY A 323 -17.30 15.68 -11.46
N TRP A 324 -18.04 16.80 -11.34
CA TRP A 324 -17.43 18.12 -11.30
C TRP A 324 -16.85 18.40 -9.91
N ARG A 325 -15.57 18.76 -9.85
CA ARG A 325 -14.85 19.07 -8.60
C ARG A 325 -14.23 20.47 -8.69
N PRO A 326 -14.32 21.27 -7.61
CA PRO A 326 -13.59 22.54 -7.55
C PRO A 326 -12.09 22.24 -7.36
N LEU A 327 -11.30 22.47 -8.38
CA LEU A 327 -9.84 22.35 -8.33
C LEU A 327 -9.23 23.75 -8.47
N ALA A 328 -8.16 24.00 -7.70
CA ALA A 328 -7.38 25.23 -7.83
C ALA A 328 -6.60 25.21 -9.15
N ASN A 329 -6.79 26.23 -9.99
CA ASN A 329 -5.96 26.41 -11.17
C ASN A 329 -4.58 26.97 -10.78
N SER A 330 -3.64 27.04 -11.73
CA SER A 330 -2.29 27.57 -11.54
C SER A 330 -2.20 29.01 -10.97
N ASN A 331 -3.32 29.74 -11.00
CA ASN A 331 -3.45 31.12 -10.50
C ASN A 331 -4.12 31.18 -9.12
N GLY A 332 -4.38 30.04 -8.46
CA GLY A 332 -5.03 29.97 -7.15
C GLY A 332 -6.56 30.24 -7.19
N GLN A 333 -7.18 30.28 -8.37
CA GLN A 333 -8.62 30.40 -8.52
C GLN A 333 -9.23 29.00 -8.60
N HIS A 334 -10.37 28.79 -7.92
CA HIS A 334 -11.12 27.53 -8.01
C HIS A 334 -11.92 27.49 -9.30
N GLU A 335 -11.65 26.49 -10.11
CA GLU A 335 -12.39 26.17 -11.32
C GLU A 335 -13.04 24.80 -11.20
N LEU A 336 -14.27 24.66 -11.71
CA LEU A 336 -14.92 23.36 -11.76
C LEU A 336 -14.31 22.53 -12.89
N GLN A 337 -13.67 21.45 -12.54
CA GLN A 337 -13.09 20.50 -13.49
C GLN A 337 -13.83 19.16 -13.42
N LEU A 338 -13.94 18.51 -14.57
CA LEU A 338 -14.54 17.18 -14.68
C LEU A 338 -13.49 16.13 -14.35
N VAL A 339 -13.65 15.45 -13.22
CA VAL A 339 -12.68 14.50 -12.66
C VAL A 339 -13.25 13.09 -12.71
N ASP A 340 -12.42 12.13 -13.17
CA ASP A 340 -12.75 10.73 -13.20
C ASP A 340 -12.65 10.12 -11.79
N GLY A 341 -13.71 9.43 -11.38
CA GLY A 341 -13.73 8.67 -10.14
C GLY A 341 -12.89 7.38 -10.24
N PRO A 342 -12.68 6.68 -9.10
CA PRO A 342 -11.80 5.51 -9.02
C PRO A 342 -12.17 4.40 -10.00
N PHE A 343 -13.44 4.23 -10.32
CA PHE A 343 -13.87 3.21 -11.26
C PHE A 343 -13.42 3.53 -12.71
N LEU A 344 -13.62 4.75 -13.19
CA LEU A 344 -13.17 5.13 -14.53
C LEU A 344 -11.64 5.17 -14.66
N GLN A 345 -10.93 5.58 -13.61
CA GLN A 345 -9.48 5.52 -13.59
C GLN A 345 -8.97 4.08 -13.75
N LEU A 346 -9.62 3.12 -13.09
CA LEU A 346 -9.29 1.70 -13.24
C LEU A 346 -9.68 1.16 -14.62
N VAL A 347 -10.82 1.61 -15.19
CA VAL A 347 -11.24 1.28 -16.56
C VAL A 347 -10.19 1.74 -17.57
N GLU A 348 -9.68 2.96 -17.45
CA GLU A 348 -8.64 3.49 -18.32
C GLU A 348 -7.35 2.67 -18.22
N LYS A 349 -6.90 2.34 -17.00
CA LYS A 349 -5.75 1.47 -16.80
C LYS A 349 -5.95 0.10 -17.46
N ALA A 350 -7.12 -0.52 -17.27
CA ALA A 350 -7.43 -1.83 -17.84
C ALA A 350 -7.48 -1.80 -19.38
N GLN A 351 -7.96 -0.72 -19.99
CA GLN A 351 -7.94 -0.53 -21.45
C GLN A 351 -6.52 -0.33 -21.97
N ARG A 352 -5.69 0.38 -21.21
CA ARG A 352 -4.28 0.66 -21.60
C ARG A 352 -3.39 -0.58 -21.52
N PHE A 353 -3.70 -1.51 -20.60
CA PHE A 353 -2.93 -2.73 -20.37
C PHE A 353 -3.82 -3.99 -20.56
N PRO A 354 -4.17 -4.35 -21.79
CA PRO A 354 -5.16 -5.41 -22.07
C PRO A 354 -4.71 -6.82 -21.68
N ASN A 355 -3.40 -7.03 -21.50
CA ASN A 355 -2.83 -8.32 -21.09
C ASN A 355 -2.80 -8.52 -19.57
N ASP A 356 -2.96 -7.45 -18.81
CA ASP A 356 -2.96 -7.48 -17.35
C ASP A 356 -4.41 -7.53 -16.83
N ARG A 357 -4.62 -8.10 -15.65
CA ARG A 357 -5.94 -8.16 -15.01
C ARG A 357 -6.06 -7.10 -13.94
N PHE A 358 -7.22 -6.43 -13.91
CA PHE A 358 -7.54 -5.38 -12.96
C PHE A 358 -8.78 -5.76 -12.16
N VAL A 359 -8.80 -5.39 -10.88
CA VAL A 359 -9.91 -5.73 -9.99
C VAL A 359 -10.38 -4.50 -9.20
N MET A 360 -11.67 -4.17 -9.31
CA MET A 360 -12.34 -3.23 -8.42
C MET A 360 -12.94 -3.98 -7.24
N VAL A 361 -12.52 -3.66 -6.01
CA VAL A 361 -13.11 -4.18 -4.78
C VAL A 361 -14.07 -3.14 -4.21
N ILE A 362 -15.34 -3.52 -4.04
CA ILE A 362 -16.39 -2.65 -3.50
C ILE A 362 -16.84 -3.22 -2.16
N GLU A 363 -16.54 -2.53 -1.07
CA GLU A 363 -17.00 -2.94 0.26
C GLU A 363 -18.39 -2.40 0.55
N GLU A 364 -19.21 -3.19 1.23
CA GLU A 364 -20.57 -2.82 1.66
C GLU A 364 -21.45 -2.31 0.51
N ILE A 365 -21.47 -3.02 -0.62
CA ILE A 365 -22.18 -2.58 -1.84
C ILE A 365 -23.67 -2.27 -1.63
N ASN A 366 -24.30 -2.91 -0.64
CA ASN A 366 -25.71 -2.70 -0.29
C ASN A 366 -25.97 -1.45 0.57
N ARG A 367 -24.92 -0.76 1.06
CA ARG A 367 -25.07 0.49 1.81
C ARG A 367 -25.29 1.72 0.92
N GLY A 368 -24.94 1.61 -0.38
CA GLY A 368 -25.19 2.66 -1.36
C GLY A 368 -26.38 2.35 -2.27
N GLN A 369 -26.94 3.39 -2.87
CA GLN A 369 -27.96 3.23 -3.93
C GLN A 369 -27.29 2.81 -5.24
N THR A 370 -27.03 1.50 -5.42
CA THR A 370 -26.19 0.96 -6.48
C THR A 370 -26.59 1.36 -7.89
N ALA A 371 -27.91 1.45 -8.19
CA ALA A 371 -28.39 1.91 -9.49
C ALA A 371 -27.99 3.38 -9.76
N HIS A 372 -28.01 4.23 -8.74
CA HIS A 372 -27.57 5.62 -8.81
C HIS A 372 -26.06 5.76 -8.97
N ILE A 373 -25.31 4.97 -8.18
CA ILE A 373 -23.83 5.03 -8.17
C ILE A 373 -23.24 4.57 -9.49
N PHE A 374 -23.77 3.47 -10.05
CA PHE A 374 -23.27 2.93 -11.33
C PHE A 374 -23.85 3.68 -12.55
N GLY A 375 -25.04 4.24 -12.43
CA GLY A 375 -25.73 4.90 -13.54
C GLY A 375 -25.77 4.03 -14.79
N GLU A 376 -25.45 4.60 -15.93
CA GLU A 376 -25.39 3.91 -17.24
C GLU A 376 -24.30 2.81 -17.31
N MET A 377 -23.24 2.90 -16.48
CA MET A 377 -22.21 1.88 -16.40
C MET A 377 -22.75 0.52 -15.99
N LEU A 378 -23.90 0.50 -15.29
CA LEU A 378 -24.59 -0.73 -14.92
C LEU A 378 -24.82 -1.65 -16.11
N THR A 379 -25.15 -1.08 -17.28
CA THR A 379 -25.36 -1.85 -18.52
C THR A 379 -24.09 -2.54 -19.01
N LEU A 380 -22.95 -1.90 -18.85
CA LEU A 380 -21.64 -2.41 -19.29
C LEU A 380 -21.07 -3.48 -18.36
N LEU A 381 -21.60 -3.63 -17.13
CA LEU A 381 -21.16 -4.68 -16.20
C LEU A 381 -21.44 -6.10 -16.72
N GLU A 382 -22.37 -6.27 -17.65
CA GLU A 382 -22.73 -7.55 -18.21
C GLU A 382 -21.53 -8.15 -18.98
N HIS A 383 -21.16 -9.40 -18.67
CA HIS A 383 -19.96 -10.04 -19.25
C HIS A 383 -19.97 -10.08 -20.78
N SER A 384 -21.15 -10.20 -21.40
CA SER A 384 -21.32 -10.18 -22.87
C SER A 384 -21.12 -8.79 -23.48
N LYS A 385 -21.05 -7.72 -22.68
CA LYS A 385 -20.93 -6.32 -23.16
C LYS A 385 -19.56 -5.69 -22.91
N ARG A 386 -18.56 -6.50 -22.58
CA ARG A 386 -17.19 -6.07 -22.26
C ARG A 386 -16.33 -5.78 -23.48
N HIS A 387 -16.91 -5.12 -24.51
CA HIS A 387 -16.23 -4.82 -25.78
C HIS A 387 -16.54 -3.40 -26.25
N SER A 388 -15.64 -2.81 -27.04
CA SER A 388 -15.78 -1.46 -27.59
C SER A 388 -17.05 -1.24 -28.41
N HIS A 389 -17.63 -2.30 -29.01
CA HIS A 389 -18.90 -2.22 -29.74
C HIS A 389 -20.10 -1.83 -28.85
N HIS A 390 -19.99 -2.04 -27.53
CA HIS A 390 -21.02 -1.69 -26.56
C HIS A 390 -20.72 -0.35 -25.86
N ALA A 391 -19.72 0.41 -26.35
CA ALA A 391 -19.36 1.69 -25.78
C ALA A 391 -20.56 2.65 -25.76
N LEU A 392 -20.78 3.30 -24.64
CA LEU A 392 -21.86 4.26 -24.43
C LEU A 392 -21.29 5.62 -24.00
N ARG A 393 -22.13 6.64 -24.12
CA ARG A 393 -21.81 7.99 -23.65
C ARG A 393 -22.25 8.13 -22.20
N LEU A 394 -21.36 8.66 -21.36
CA LEU A 394 -21.66 8.93 -19.95
C LEU A 394 -22.52 10.21 -19.80
N THR A 395 -23.21 10.31 -18.67
CA THR A 395 -23.93 11.54 -18.28
C THR A 395 -23.01 12.75 -18.28
N TYR A 396 -21.79 12.60 -17.73
CA TYR A 396 -20.73 13.62 -17.78
C TYR A 396 -19.67 13.22 -18.81
N ALA A 397 -20.06 13.14 -20.09
CA ALA A 397 -19.11 12.83 -21.16
C ALA A 397 -18.32 14.07 -21.60
N LYS A 398 -17.03 13.90 -21.86
CA LYS A 398 -16.26 14.84 -22.67
C LYS A 398 -16.75 14.80 -24.13
N LEU A 399 -16.40 15.79 -24.93
CA LEU A 399 -16.86 15.87 -26.32
C LEU A 399 -16.50 14.57 -27.08
N ASP A 400 -17.52 13.95 -27.70
CA ASP A 400 -17.40 12.70 -28.49
C ASP A 400 -16.88 11.46 -27.76
N GLU A 401 -16.77 11.51 -26.42
CA GLU A 401 -16.29 10.41 -25.62
C GLU A 401 -17.32 9.29 -25.50
N LYS A 402 -16.88 8.06 -25.72
CA LYS A 402 -17.63 6.83 -25.45
C LYS A 402 -16.77 5.90 -24.61
N ILE A 403 -17.37 5.34 -23.57
CA ILE A 403 -16.70 4.45 -22.61
C ILE A 403 -17.23 3.02 -22.77
N TYR A 404 -16.36 2.05 -22.69
CA TYR A 404 -16.70 0.63 -22.57
C TYR A 404 -15.89 -0.02 -21.43
N LEU A 405 -16.39 -1.09 -20.85
CA LEU A 405 -15.63 -1.88 -19.88
C LEU A 405 -14.84 -2.97 -20.61
N PRO A 406 -13.52 -3.07 -20.40
CA PRO A 406 -12.71 -4.10 -21.01
C PRO A 406 -12.88 -5.47 -20.33
N ASP A 407 -12.57 -6.55 -21.04
CA ASP A 407 -12.76 -7.93 -20.56
C ASP A 407 -11.80 -8.36 -19.45
N ASN A 408 -10.70 -7.64 -19.29
CA ASN A 408 -9.67 -7.85 -18.25
C ASN A 408 -9.96 -7.12 -16.93
N LEU A 409 -11.12 -6.44 -16.80
CA LEU A 409 -11.55 -5.76 -15.57
C LEU A 409 -12.58 -6.61 -14.82
N TYR A 410 -12.31 -6.88 -13.55
CA TYR A 410 -13.16 -7.66 -12.65
C TYR A 410 -13.69 -6.81 -11.49
N LEU A 411 -14.86 -7.18 -10.95
CA LEU A 411 -15.42 -6.55 -9.77
C LEU A 411 -15.65 -7.61 -8.69
N ILE A 412 -15.17 -7.34 -7.47
CA ILE A 412 -15.49 -8.14 -6.29
C ILE A 412 -16.17 -7.21 -5.29
N ALA A 413 -17.38 -7.54 -4.88
CA ALA A 413 -18.09 -6.75 -3.89
C ALA A 413 -18.34 -7.57 -2.62
N THR A 414 -18.42 -6.89 -1.47
CA THR A 414 -18.84 -7.49 -0.21
C THR A 414 -20.21 -6.96 0.20
N MET A 415 -21.02 -7.81 0.81
CA MET A 415 -22.35 -7.48 1.30
C MET A 415 -22.58 -8.11 2.67
N ASN A 416 -22.91 -7.28 3.66
CA ASN A 416 -23.33 -7.75 4.97
C ASN A 416 -24.81 -8.11 4.94
N THR A 417 -25.15 -9.34 5.35
CA THR A 417 -26.54 -9.81 5.41
C THR A 417 -27.24 -9.49 6.74
N ALA A 418 -26.50 -9.00 7.74
CA ALA A 418 -27.06 -8.64 9.03
C ALA A 418 -27.92 -7.36 8.97
N ASP A 419 -27.57 -6.44 8.07
CA ASP A 419 -28.22 -5.13 7.95
C ASP A 419 -29.57 -5.21 7.20
N ARG A 420 -30.66 -5.36 7.94
CA ARG A 420 -32.03 -5.44 7.40
C ARG A 420 -32.61 -4.08 7.00
N SER A 421 -32.04 -3.00 7.47
CA SER A 421 -32.47 -1.62 7.16
C SER A 421 -32.01 -1.14 5.78
N LEU A 422 -31.14 -1.93 5.11
CA LEU A 422 -30.57 -1.55 3.83
C LEU A 422 -31.48 -1.92 2.66
N THR A 423 -31.42 -1.11 1.61
CA THR A 423 -32.18 -1.33 0.38
C THR A 423 -31.77 -2.66 -0.27
N PRO A 424 -32.70 -3.54 -0.60
CA PRO A 424 -32.38 -4.75 -1.37
C PRO A 424 -31.65 -4.39 -2.66
N LEU A 425 -30.59 -5.14 -2.99
CA LEU A 425 -29.93 -4.96 -4.27
C LEU A 425 -30.90 -5.08 -5.42
N ASP A 426 -30.87 -4.12 -6.35
CA ASP A 426 -31.69 -4.08 -7.55
C ASP A 426 -31.56 -5.40 -8.36
N PHE A 427 -32.66 -5.90 -8.89
CA PHE A 427 -32.68 -7.08 -9.75
C PHE A 427 -31.79 -6.95 -10.97
N ALA A 428 -31.62 -5.73 -11.51
CA ALA A 428 -30.71 -5.47 -12.61
C ALA A 428 -29.25 -5.75 -12.25
N LEU A 429 -28.84 -5.37 -11.03
CA LEU A 429 -27.51 -5.65 -10.52
C LEU A 429 -27.33 -7.14 -10.19
N ARG A 430 -28.34 -7.77 -9.56
CA ARG A 430 -28.32 -9.20 -9.25
C ARG A 430 -28.03 -10.07 -10.47
N ARG A 431 -28.56 -9.74 -11.62
CA ARG A 431 -28.35 -10.50 -12.87
C ARG A 431 -26.91 -10.38 -13.38
N ARG A 432 -26.19 -9.30 -13.03
CA ARG A 432 -24.84 -9.01 -13.51
C ARG A 432 -23.72 -9.54 -12.63
N PHE A 433 -24.04 -9.96 -11.42
CA PHE A 433 -23.08 -10.51 -10.47
C PHE A 433 -23.33 -11.99 -10.23
N ALA A 434 -22.26 -12.74 -9.99
CA ALA A 434 -22.35 -14.04 -9.31
C ALA A 434 -22.43 -13.78 -7.79
N PHE A 435 -23.08 -14.65 -7.06
CA PHE A 435 -23.20 -14.56 -5.61
C PHE A 435 -22.51 -15.75 -4.94
N ALA A 436 -21.82 -15.48 -3.85
CA ALA A 436 -21.21 -16.47 -2.99
C ALA A 436 -21.57 -16.19 -1.54
N GLN A 437 -22.16 -17.19 -0.88
CA GLN A 437 -22.54 -17.13 0.52
C GLN A 437 -21.37 -17.60 1.38
N LEU A 438 -20.84 -16.74 2.23
CA LEU A 438 -19.87 -17.09 3.27
C LEU A 438 -20.64 -17.38 4.57
N LYS A 439 -20.30 -18.50 5.19
CA LYS A 439 -20.89 -18.95 6.46
C LYS A 439 -19.86 -18.87 7.58
N PRO A 440 -20.29 -18.74 8.83
CA PRO A 440 -19.41 -18.99 9.97
C PRO A 440 -18.76 -20.36 9.85
N SER A 441 -17.44 -20.44 9.97
CA SER A 441 -16.67 -21.67 9.79
C SER A 441 -15.70 -21.87 10.93
N PHE A 442 -16.03 -22.79 11.84
CA PHE A 442 -15.18 -23.27 12.92
C PHE A 442 -14.67 -24.68 12.58
N ASN A 443 -14.13 -24.81 11.35
CA ASN A 443 -13.65 -26.08 10.81
C ASN A 443 -12.19 -26.39 11.20
N LEU A 444 -11.66 -27.51 10.74
CA LEU A 444 -10.30 -27.95 11.04
C LEU A 444 -9.23 -26.91 10.61
N ALA A 445 -9.44 -26.20 9.49
CA ALA A 445 -8.51 -25.19 9.03
C ALA A 445 -8.44 -23.98 10.00
N TRP A 446 -9.61 -23.51 10.49
CA TRP A 446 -9.68 -22.50 11.53
C TRP A 446 -9.01 -22.99 12.82
N HIS A 447 -9.31 -24.22 13.21
CA HIS A 447 -8.78 -24.84 14.41
C HIS A 447 -7.24 -24.89 14.39
N THR A 448 -6.65 -25.39 13.31
CA THR A 448 -5.21 -25.47 13.13
C THR A 448 -4.56 -24.07 13.13
N TYR A 449 -5.19 -23.10 12.48
CA TYR A 449 -4.70 -21.73 12.41
C TYR A 449 -4.64 -21.04 13.78
N VAL A 450 -5.70 -21.21 14.60
CA VAL A 450 -5.79 -20.59 15.92
C VAL A 450 -4.90 -21.31 16.93
N GLN A 451 -4.81 -22.65 16.86
CA GLN A 451 -3.92 -23.44 17.70
C GLN A 451 -2.45 -23.03 17.54
N GLN A 452 -2.01 -22.77 16.31
CA GLN A 452 -0.64 -22.27 16.03
C GLN A 452 -0.36 -20.91 16.69
N ARG A 453 -1.39 -20.20 17.14
CA ARG A 453 -1.27 -18.88 17.79
C ARG A 453 -1.36 -18.95 19.32
N GLY A 454 -1.23 -20.16 19.87
CA GLY A 454 -1.09 -20.35 21.33
C GLY A 454 -2.40 -20.63 22.07
N ILE A 455 -3.48 -20.98 21.37
CA ILE A 455 -4.75 -21.36 22.00
C ILE A 455 -4.80 -22.88 22.18
N SER A 456 -5.19 -23.32 23.37
CA SER A 456 -5.27 -24.73 23.71
C SER A 456 -6.41 -25.45 22.96
N GLU A 457 -6.20 -26.74 22.73
CA GLU A 457 -7.19 -27.62 22.08
C GLU A 457 -8.54 -27.61 22.81
N SER A 458 -8.53 -27.63 24.15
CA SER A 458 -9.74 -27.62 24.98
C SER A 458 -10.55 -26.34 24.79
N LEU A 459 -9.89 -25.18 24.77
CA LEU A 459 -10.56 -23.89 24.58
C LEU A 459 -11.08 -23.76 23.13
N LEU A 460 -10.35 -24.25 22.13
CA LEU A 460 -10.79 -24.24 20.73
C LEU A 460 -12.05 -25.09 20.53
N GLN A 461 -12.11 -26.28 21.14
CA GLN A 461 -13.29 -27.14 21.08
C GLN A 461 -14.49 -26.47 21.75
N HIS A 462 -14.28 -25.84 22.92
CA HIS A 462 -15.32 -25.09 23.62
C HIS A 462 -15.87 -23.93 22.76
N ILE A 463 -14.98 -23.11 22.18
CA ILE A 463 -15.37 -22.01 21.29
C ILE A 463 -16.18 -22.52 20.12
N ALA A 464 -15.69 -23.55 19.42
CA ALA A 464 -16.37 -24.11 18.26
C ALA A 464 -17.77 -24.63 18.59
N GLN A 465 -17.90 -25.39 19.67
CA GLN A 465 -19.18 -25.96 20.09
C GLN A 465 -20.18 -24.88 20.54
N THR A 466 -19.73 -23.92 21.34
CA THR A 466 -20.58 -22.84 21.86
C THR A 466 -21.02 -21.91 20.73
N MET A 467 -20.13 -21.51 19.84
CA MET A 467 -20.46 -20.67 18.68
C MET A 467 -21.35 -21.37 17.66
N GLN A 468 -21.16 -22.69 17.42
CA GLN A 468 -22.06 -23.46 16.56
C GLN A 468 -23.47 -23.54 17.15
N ALA A 469 -23.60 -23.80 18.45
CA ALA A 469 -24.90 -23.83 19.13
C ALA A 469 -25.61 -22.48 19.11
N LEU A 470 -24.88 -21.40 19.39
CA LEU A 470 -25.40 -20.02 19.29
C LEU A 470 -25.90 -19.72 17.87
N ASN A 471 -25.06 -20.00 16.87
CA ASN A 471 -25.41 -19.76 15.47
C ASN A 471 -26.59 -20.61 14.99
N GLN A 472 -26.78 -21.81 15.51
CA GLN A 472 -27.95 -22.64 15.24
C GLN A 472 -29.22 -22.01 15.83
N GLN A 473 -29.17 -21.52 17.07
CA GLN A 473 -30.29 -20.82 17.70
C GLN A 473 -30.63 -19.52 16.94
N ILE A 474 -29.63 -18.70 16.62
CA ILE A 474 -29.83 -17.49 15.81
C ILE A 474 -30.48 -17.81 14.46
N ALA A 475 -29.99 -18.84 13.75
CA ALA A 475 -30.51 -19.21 12.45
C ALA A 475 -31.94 -19.75 12.49
N ALA A 476 -32.31 -20.44 13.57
CA ALA A 476 -33.65 -20.98 13.80
C ALA A 476 -34.67 -19.92 14.24
N SER A 477 -34.21 -18.78 14.75
CA SER A 477 -35.06 -17.69 15.18
C SER A 477 -35.77 -17.01 14.00
N VAL A 478 -37.09 -16.85 14.10
CA VAL A 478 -37.90 -16.12 13.11
C VAL A 478 -37.51 -14.64 13.04
N TYR A 479 -37.06 -14.07 14.16
CA TYR A 479 -36.67 -12.67 14.25
C TYR A 479 -35.23 -12.41 13.84
N LEU A 480 -34.29 -13.33 14.11
CA LEU A 480 -32.86 -13.16 13.82
C LEU A 480 -32.48 -13.74 12.45
N GLY A 481 -32.63 -15.04 12.25
CA GLY A 481 -32.35 -15.72 10.99
C GLY A 481 -30.85 -15.81 10.64
N GLN A 482 -30.55 -16.50 9.53
CA GLN A 482 -29.16 -16.82 9.12
C GLN A 482 -28.27 -15.58 8.88
N GLY A 483 -28.86 -14.43 8.56
CA GLY A 483 -28.09 -13.21 8.28
C GLY A 483 -27.39 -12.60 9.50
N LEU A 484 -27.87 -12.93 10.71
CA LEU A 484 -27.35 -12.40 11.97
C LEU A 484 -26.42 -13.37 12.72
N GLN A 485 -26.08 -14.52 12.12
CA GLN A 485 -25.07 -15.41 12.69
C GLN A 485 -23.74 -14.67 12.92
N LEU A 486 -22.94 -15.13 13.89
CA LEU A 486 -21.64 -14.55 14.21
C LEU A 486 -20.52 -15.38 13.58
N GLY A 487 -19.63 -14.73 12.85
CA GLY A 487 -18.54 -15.37 12.13
C GLY A 487 -17.38 -15.79 13.03
N HIS A 488 -16.47 -16.52 12.43
CA HIS A 488 -15.29 -17.07 13.11
C HIS A 488 -14.19 -16.03 13.37
N SER A 489 -14.23 -14.86 12.73
CA SER A 489 -13.18 -13.84 12.87
C SER A 489 -13.11 -13.24 14.26
N TYR A 490 -14.18 -13.27 15.05
CA TYR A 490 -14.16 -12.84 16.43
C TYR A 490 -13.12 -13.62 17.25
N PHE A 491 -13.03 -14.93 17.03
CA PHE A 491 -12.10 -15.82 17.70
C PHE A 491 -10.91 -16.22 16.81
N THR A 492 -10.45 -15.30 15.95
CA THR A 492 -9.32 -15.56 15.03
C THR A 492 -8.20 -14.54 15.29
N PRO A 493 -7.24 -14.81 16.17
CA PRO A 493 -6.18 -13.88 16.50
C PRO A 493 -5.19 -13.72 15.34
N HIS A 494 -4.69 -12.48 15.14
CA HIS A 494 -3.66 -12.19 14.16
C HIS A 494 -2.24 -12.37 14.71
N LEU A 495 -2.08 -12.25 16.05
CA LEU A 495 -0.81 -12.34 16.76
C LEU A 495 -0.79 -13.58 17.67
N GLN A 496 0.40 -13.92 18.14
CA GLN A 496 0.59 -14.95 19.15
C GLN A 496 -0.08 -14.54 20.47
N ILE A 497 -0.85 -15.43 21.07
CA ILE A 497 -1.55 -15.23 22.35
C ILE A 497 -0.74 -15.88 23.47
N ASN A 498 -0.41 -15.09 24.49
CA ASN A 498 0.34 -15.57 25.67
C ASN A 498 -0.57 -15.91 26.86
N ASP A 499 -1.75 -15.30 26.93
CA ASP A 499 -2.77 -15.53 27.95
C ASP A 499 -4.11 -15.79 27.26
N GLU A 500 -4.38 -17.06 27.00
CA GLU A 500 -5.56 -17.48 26.26
C GLU A 500 -6.86 -17.22 27.01
N LYS A 501 -6.85 -17.32 28.37
CA LYS A 501 -8.04 -17.08 29.18
C LYS A 501 -8.44 -15.62 29.13
N ARG A 502 -7.49 -14.73 29.34
CA ARG A 502 -7.74 -13.29 29.28
C ARG A 502 -8.22 -12.88 27.89
N TRP A 503 -7.54 -13.36 26.83
CA TRP A 503 -7.92 -13.10 25.45
C TRP A 503 -9.35 -13.56 25.15
N TYR A 504 -9.72 -14.75 25.63
CA TYR A 504 -11.05 -15.29 25.42
C TYR A 504 -12.13 -14.47 26.15
N VAL A 505 -11.93 -14.18 27.43
CA VAL A 505 -12.85 -13.39 28.25
C VAL A 505 -13.03 -12.00 27.63
N ASP A 506 -11.94 -11.34 27.26
CA ASP A 506 -11.99 -10.00 26.64
C ASP A 506 -12.88 -10.01 25.36
N ILE A 507 -12.77 -11.02 24.49
CA ILE A 507 -13.63 -11.12 23.29
C ILE A 507 -15.09 -11.37 23.68
N VAL A 508 -15.35 -12.29 24.61
CA VAL A 508 -16.72 -12.60 25.00
C VAL A 508 -17.39 -11.36 25.58
N GLU A 509 -16.74 -10.64 26.50
CA GLU A 509 -17.31 -9.48 27.17
C GLU A 509 -17.40 -8.24 26.29
N SER A 510 -16.37 -8.00 25.44
CA SER A 510 -16.32 -6.77 24.64
C SER A 510 -16.97 -6.87 23.26
N GLU A 511 -17.10 -8.08 22.70
CA GLU A 511 -17.58 -8.25 21.32
C GLU A 511 -18.83 -9.12 21.23
N ILE A 512 -18.86 -10.29 21.92
CA ILE A 512 -19.97 -11.24 21.79
C ILE A 512 -21.18 -10.79 22.62
N VAL A 513 -20.99 -10.47 23.90
CA VAL A 513 -22.07 -10.06 24.80
C VAL A 513 -22.80 -8.82 24.29
N PRO A 514 -22.14 -7.73 23.87
CA PRO A 514 -22.84 -6.58 23.29
C PRO A 514 -23.68 -6.90 22.05
N MET A 515 -23.24 -7.88 21.23
CA MET A 515 -24.04 -8.35 20.09
C MET A 515 -25.27 -9.13 20.56
N LEU A 516 -25.14 -9.96 21.59
CA LEU A 516 -26.26 -10.70 22.17
C LEU A 516 -27.26 -9.76 22.83
N GLU A 517 -26.82 -8.73 23.55
CA GLU A 517 -27.67 -7.68 24.10
C GLU A 517 -28.50 -6.97 23.02
N ALA A 518 -27.87 -6.68 21.86
CA ALA A 518 -28.59 -6.10 20.72
C ALA A 518 -29.59 -7.08 20.08
N TYR A 519 -29.29 -8.39 20.05
CA TYR A 519 -30.15 -9.42 19.45
C TYR A 519 -31.31 -9.81 20.35
N TYR A 520 -31.09 -9.87 21.65
CA TYR A 520 -32.04 -10.30 22.67
C TYR A 520 -32.42 -9.15 23.63
N ALA A 521 -32.55 -7.92 23.11
CA ALA A 521 -32.82 -6.72 23.92
C ALA A 521 -34.06 -6.85 24.84
N GLU A 522 -35.06 -7.62 24.40
CA GLU A 522 -36.29 -7.88 25.20
C GLU A 522 -36.19 -9.17 26.04
N GLN A 523 -35.07 -9.87 26.02
CA GLN A 523 -34.87 -11.19 26.65
C GLN A 523 -33.51 -11.25 27.37
N PRO A 524 -33.29 -10.45 28.43
CA PRO A 524 -32.00 -10.40 29.15
C PRO A 524 -31.58 -11.75 29.74
N ASP A 525 -32.52 -12.59 30.12
CA ASP A 525 -32.24 -13.93 30.64
C ASP A 525 -31.54 -14.84 29.60
N GLU A 526 -31.83 -14.66 28.33
CA GLU A 526 -31.13 -15.37 27.23
C GLU A 526 -29.66 -14.90 27.09
N VAL A 527 -29.41 -13.59 27.27
CA VAL A 527 -28.04 -13.05 27.26
C VAL A 527 -27.24 -13.63 28.42
N GLU A 528 -27.80 -13.63 29.63
CA GLU A 528 -27.20 -14.22 30.84
C GLU A 528 -26.88 -15.69 30.63
N ALA A 529 -27.83 -16.47 30.10
CA ALA A 529 -27.66 -17.89 29.82
C ALA A 529 -26.51 -18.17 28.86
N TRP A 530 -26.39 -17.36 27.80
CA TRP A 530 -25.27 -17.48 26.84
C TRP A 530 -23.95 -17.05 27.46
N TYR A 531 -23.93 -15.96 28.23
CA TYR A 531 -22.74 -15.53 28.98
C TYR A 531 -22.21 -16.64 29.89
N MET A 532 -23.06 -17.22 30.72
CA MET A 532 -22.69 -18.35 31.59
C MET A 532 -22.14 -19.53 30.80
N ARG A 533 -22.75 -19.86 29.66
CA ARG A 533 -22.28 -20.95 28.80
C ARG A 533 -20.91 -20.67 28.17
N PHE A 534 -20.61 -19.43 27.80
CA PHE A 534 -19.27 -19.05 27.33
C PHE A 534 -18.25 -19.15 28.48
N MET A 535 -18.63 -18.85 29.73
CA MET A 535 -17.73 -18.86 30.88
C MET A 535 -17.54 -20.24 31.53
N ASP A 536 -18.33 -21.24 31.18
CA ASP A 536 -18.23 -22.59 31.75
C ASP A 536 -16.85 -23.27 31.61
N HIS A 537 -15.98 -22.76 30.74
CA HIS A 537 -14.64 -23.32 30.48
C HIS A 537 -13.51 -22.48 31.10
N VAL A 538 -13.78 -21.29 31.64
CA VAL A 538 -12.80 -20.35 32.17
C VAL A 538 -12.68 -20.45 33.69
#